data_8bafbe6164c91968217728bc8ba5c283
#
_entry.id   8bafbe6164c91968217728bc8ba5c283
#
_cell.length_a   1.000
_cell.length_b   1.000
_cell.length_c   1.000
_cell.angle_alpha   90.00
_cell.angle_beta   90.00
_cell.angle_gamma   90.00
#
_symmetry.space_group_name_H-M   'P 1'
#
loop_
_entity.id
_entity.type
_entity.pdbx_description
1 polymer ?
#
loop_
_entity_poly.entity_id
_entity_poly.type
_entity_poly.pdbx_seq_one_letter_code
_entity_poly.pdbx_strand_id
1 'polypeptide(L)'
;AWHRRTEPAIRFLICWLVPAWLIFELTPTKLAHYTLPTFGALALLAAVATTRPIGTLSRRLGAVLGLIAAGLIVAITVYGVSNFATSTAQTWAAVTMVTAVAAAAIGGFLLLNKAPVAGLVAALALGIVSHAALSGTIRQLRPLAIAPQLTRVLKDANLHPRQGLTTSPVAITTFHEPSFVFLTGRATQLTDAEGAARALAEGRPAIVEARDAEAFAQAAARLGVTGRAVGEVSGHNYSTGDDVNLTVYAPPGREVIPGPAR
;
A
#
# COMPACT_ATOMS: atom_id res chain seq x y z
N ALA A 1 7.76 -31.84 -5.14
CA ALA A 1 7.90 -31.85 -3.67
C ALA A 1 7.22 -33.09 -3.05
N TRP A 2 5.96 -33.43 -3.40
CA TRP A 2 5.20 -34.49 -2.74
C TRP A 2 5.85 -35.88 -2.81
N HIS A 3 6.40 -36.26 -3.93
CA HIS A 3 7.14 -37.56 -4.08
C HIS A 3 8.44 -37.62 -3.27
N ARG A 4 8.95 -36.49 -2.80
CA ARG A 4 10.18 -36.39 -1.97
C ARG A 4 9.89 -35.92 -0.55
N ARG A 5 8.65 -36.05 -0.09
CA ARG A 5 8.24 -35.57 1.24
C ARG A 5 8.94 -36.27 2.41
N THR A 6 9.57 -37.42 2.14
CA THR A 6 10.37 -38.15 3.13
C THR A 6 11.79 -37.59 3.33
N GLU A 7 12.28 -36.80 2.35
CA GLU A 7 13.59 -36.16 2.49
C GLU A 7 13.51 -35.06 3.55
N PRO A 8 14.45 -35.00 4.51
CA PRO A 8 14.37 -34.06 5.64
C PRO A 8 14.21 -32.59 5.23
N ALA A 9 14.97 -32.16 4.23
CA ALA A 9 14.90 -30.77 3.72
C ALA A 9 13.53 -30.44 3.10
N ILE A 10 12.98 -31.34 2.27
CA ILE A 10 11.67 -31.15 1.65
C ILE A 10 10.56 -31.17 2.70
N ARG A 11 10.65 -32.09 3.65
CA ARG A 11 9.69 -32.18 4.75
C ARG A 11 9.70 -30.92 5.59
N PHE A 12 10.88 -30.38 5.91
CA PHE A 12 11.00 -29.10 6.60
C PHE A 12 10.30 -27.96 5.84
N LEU A 13 10.56 -27.83 4.52
CA LEU A 13 9.95 -26.78 3.70
C LEU A 13 8.42 -26.92 3.59
N ILE A 14 7.91 -28.17 3.51
CA ILE A 14 6.46 -28.43 3.49
C ILE A 14 5.85 -28.10 4.86
N CYS A 15 6.50 -28.50 5.97
CA CYS A 15 6.03 -28.18 7.32
C CYS A 15 6.10 -26.66 7.63
N TRP A 16 7.02 -25.94 7.02
CA TRP A 16 7.05 -24.47 7.12
C TRP A 16 5.91 -23.84 6.31
N LEU A 17 5.74 -24.27 5.05
CA LEU A 17 4.79 -23.65 4.10
C LEU A 17 3.33 -23.97 4.44
N VAL A 18 2.98 -25.26 4.57
CA VAL A 18 1.57 -25.70 4.56
C VAL A 18 0.81 -25.24 5.79
N PRO A 19 1.29 -25.45 7.04
CA PRO A 19 0.56 -24.98 8.21
C PRO A 19 0.40 -23.47 8.26
N ALA A 20 1.48 -22.73 7.96
CA ALA A 20 1.44 -21.27 7.94
C ALA A 20 0.45 -20.74 6.90
N TRP A 21 0.47 -21.30 5.69
CA TRP A 21 -0.47 -20.93 4.64
C TRP A 21 -1.92 -21.20 5.04
N LEU A 22 -2.20 -22.38 5.58
CA LEU A 22 -3.55 -22.76 6.05
C LEU A 22 -4.06 -21.82 7.15
N ILE A 23 -3.20 -21.48 8.13
CA ILE A 23 -3.57 -20.54 9.19
C ILE A 23 -3.96 -19.19 8.59
N PHE A 24 -3.17 -18.65 7.65
CA PHE A 24 -3.46 -17.37 7.02
C PHE A 24 -4.72 -17.42 6.15
N GLU A 25 -5.01 -18.55 5.49
CA GLU A 25 -6.26 -18.72 4.73
C GLU A 25 -7.51 -18.82 5.62
N LEU A 26 -7.38 -19.39 6.81
CA LEU A 26 -8.48 -19.50 7.76
C LEU A 26 -8.72 -18.24 8.58
N THR A 27 -7.78 -17.29 8.59
CA THR A 27 -7.93 -16.03 9.31
C THR A 27 -8.97 -15.13 8.62
N PRO A 28 -10.00 -14.63 9.33
CA PRO A 28 -11.07 -13.80 8.73
C PRO A 28 -10.54 -12.50 8.14
N THR A 29 -9.56 -11.86 8.80
CA THR A 29 -8.93 -10.61 8.33
C THR A 29 -7.70 -10.92 7.49
N LYS A 30 -7.82 -10.83 6.16
CA LYS A 30 -6.75 -11.18 5.22
C LYS A 30 -5.98 -9.92 4.80
N LEU A 31 -4.74 -9.81 5.24
CA LEU A 31 -3.81 -8.81 4.71
C LEU A 31 -2.84 -9.48 3.74
N ALA A 32 -2.59 -8.85 2.61
CA ALA A 32 -1.77 -9.41 1.52
C ALA A 32 -0.35 -9.83 1.96
N HIS A 33 0.18 -9.20 3.00
CA HIS A 33 1.53 -9.48 3.51
C HIS A 33 1.62 -10.66 4.50
N TYR A 34 0.51 -11.25 4.93
CA TYR A 34 0.55 -12.38 5.88
C TYR A 34 1.29 -13.59 5.33
N THR A 35 1.22 -13.82 4.02
CA THR A 35 1.89 -14.95 3.36
C THR A 35 3.38 -14.72 3.09
N LEU A 36 3.92 -13.50 3.26
CA LEU A 36 5.33 -13.18 3.00
C LEU A 36 6.33 -14.12 3.69
N PRO A 37 6.15 -14.51 4.97
CA PRO A 37 7.08 -15.44 5.63
C PRO A 37 7.18 -16.81 4.94
N THR A 38 6.18 -17.22 4.17
CA THR A 38 6.16 -18.52 3.46
C THR A 38 6.89 -18.49 2.12
N PHE A 39 7.20 -17.29 1.58
CA PHE A 39 7.84 -17.15 0.26
C PHE A 39 9.25 -17.73 0.22
N GLY A 40 9.98 -17.73 1.35
CA GLY A 40 11.27 -18.40 1.45
C GLY A 40 11.17 -19.91 1.18
N ALA A 41 10.19 -20.58 1.78
CA ALA A 41 9.92 -22.00 1.55
C ALA A 41 9.48 -22.28 0.11
N LEU A 42 8.63 -21.43 -0.47
CA LEU A 42 8.22 -21.54 -1.88
C LEU A 42 9.41 -21.39 -2.84
N ALA A 43 10.28 -20.40 -2.63
CA ALA A 43 11.46 -20.18 -3.46
C ALA A 43 12.42 -21.37 -3.42
N LEU A 44 12.68 -21.93 -2.24
CA LEU A 44 13.52 -23.11 -2.08
C LEU A 44 12.91 -24.37 -2.73
N LEU A 45 11.59 -24.56 -2.58
CA LEU A 45 10.89 -25.68 -3.25
C LEU A 45 10.92 -25.52 -4.77
N ALA A 46 10.77 -24.29 -5.29
CA ALA A 46 10.89 -24.00 -6.72
C ALA A 46 12.31 -24.30 -7.22
N ALA A 47 13.35 -23.83 -6.50
CA ALA A 47 14.75 -24.12 -6.85
C ALA A 47 15.03 -25.62 -6.89
N VAL A 48 14.58 -26.38 -5.87
CA VAL A 48 14.71 -27.85 -5.84
C VAL A 48 13.96 -28.50 -7.01
N ALA A 49 12.80 -27.97 -7.42
CA ALA A 49 12.06 -28.51 -8.56
C ALA A 49 12.83 -28.40 -9.89
N THR A 50 13.67 -27.37 -10.03
CA THR A 50 14.47 -27.16 -11.28
C THR A 50 15.70 -28.05 -11.38
N THR A 51 16.12 -28.70 -10.29
CA THR A 51 17.30 -29.59 -10.28
C THR A 51 17.05 -30.95 -10.96
N ARG A 52 15.81 -31.26 -11.33
CA ARG A 52 15.41 -32.52 -11.98
C ARG A 52 14.54 -32.27 -13.21
N PRO A 53 14.44 -33.27 -14.11
CA PRO A 53 13.53 -33.17 -15.25
C PRO A 53 12.09 -32.94 -14.79
N ILE A 54 11.49 -31.87 -15.29
CA ILE A 54 10.09 -31.52 -15.01
C ILE A 54 9.19 -32.17 -16.06
N GLY A 55 8.17 -32.91 -15.62
CA GLY A 55 7.21 -33.55 -16.51
C GLY A 55 6.42 -32.55 -17.38
N THR A 56 5.94 -33.00 -18.53
CA THR A 56 5.25 -32.15 -19.51
C THR A 56 4.03 -31.43 -18.92
N LEU A 57 3.23 -32.13 -18.12
CA LEU A 57 2.05 -31.54 -17.47
C LEU A 57 2.47 -30.41 -16.51
N SER A 58 3.47 -30.64 -15.67
CA SER A 58 3.96 -29.65 -14.71
C SER A 58 4.53 -28.39 -15.42
N ARG A 59 5.20 -28.56 -16.56
CA ARG A 59 5.69 -27.44 -17.39
C ARG A 59 4.54 -26.62 -17.97
N ARG A 60 3.51 -27.31 -18.50
CA ARG A 60 2.31 -26.64 -19.02
C ARG A 60 1.55 -25.90 -17.94
N LEU A 61 1.34 -26.54 -16.79
CA LEU A 61 0.69 -25.88 -15.64
C LEU A 61 1.50 -24.68 -15.15
N GLY A 62 2.83 -24.80 -15.06
CA GLY A 62 3.69 -23.67 -14.67
C GLY A 62 3.60 -22.50 -15.63
N ALA A 63 3.61 -22.75 -16.95
CA ALA A 63 3.44 -21.70 -17.94
C ALA A 63 2.06 -21.04 -17.88
N VAL A 64 0.98 -21.82 -17.70
CA VAL A 64 -0.39 -21.28 -17.54
C VAL A 64 -0.51 -20.44 -16.27
N LEU A 65 0.02 -20.92 -15.14
CA LEU A 65 0.00 -20.15 -13.90
C LEU A 65 0.80 -18.85 -14.02
N GLY A 66 1.92 -18.86 -14.73
CA GLY A 66 2.68 -17.64 -15.04
C GLY A 66 1.85 -16.62 -15.84
N LEU A 67 1.11 -17.08 -16.86
CA LEU A 67 0.21 -16.22 -17.64
C LEU A 67 -0.95 -15.67 -16.80
N ILE A 68 -1.54 -16.48 -15.92
CA ILE A 68 -2.58 -16.04 -15.01
C ILE A 68 -2.03 -14.96 -14.07
N ALA A 69 -0.85 -15.17 -13.49
CA ALA A 69 -0.22 -14.18 -12.60
C ALA A 69 0.07 -12.85 -13.34
N ALA A 70 0.60 -12.92 -14.55
CA ALA A 70 0.81 -11.73 -15.38
C ALA A 70 -0.52 -11.03 -15.72
N GLY A 71 -1.56 -11.80 -16.06
CA GLY A 71 -2.90 -11.27 -16.33
C GLY A 71 -3.49 -10.54 -15.12
N LEU A 72 -3.31 -11.06 -13.90
CA LEU A 72 -3.73 -10.39 -12.67
C LEU A 72 -2.97 -9.08 -12.44
N ILE A 73 -1.64 -9.06 -12.64
CA ILE A 73 -0.84 -7.84 -12.52
C ILE A 73 -1.31 -6.79 -13.54
N VAL A 74 -1.55 -7.20 -14.78
CA VAL A 74 -2.09 -6.30 -15.82
C VAL A 74 -3.46 -5.77 -15.42
N ALA A 75 -4.38 -6.63 -14.99
CA ALA A 75 -5.74 -6.24 -14.62
C ALA A 75 -5.74 -5.23 -13.44
N ILE A 76 -4.97 -5.51 -12.39
CA ILE A 76 -4.84 -4.62 -11.23
C ILE A 76 -4.19 -3.29 -11.65
N THR A 77 -3.16 -3.32 -12.50
CA THR A 77 -2.49 -2.11 -12.98
C THR A 77 -3.44 -1.25 -13.82
N VAL A 78 -4.17 -1.87 -14.76
CA VAL A 78 -5.18 -1.17 -15.58
C VAL A 78 -6.26 -0.57 -14.69
N TYR A 79 -6.83 -1.34 -13.76
CA TYR A 79 -7.83 -0.85 -12.82
C TYR A 79 -7.32 0.35 -12.00
N GLY A 80 -6.13 0.24 -11.43
CA GLY A 80 -5.52 1.32 -10.64
C GLY A 80 -5.30 2.59 -11.46
N VAL A 81 -4.78 2.44 -12.68
CA VAL A 81 -4.51 3.59 -13.56
C VAL A 81 -5.80 4.23 -14.07
N SER A 82 -6.80 3.43 -14.47
CA SER A 82 -8.06 3.97 -15.01
C SER A 82 -8.89 4.73 -14.00
N ASN A 83 -8.80 4.37 -12.71
CA ASN A 83 -9.61 4.99 -11.65
C ASN A 83 -8.86 6.07 -10.85
N PHE A 84 -7.54 5.98 -10.73
CA PHE A 84 -6.79 6.79 -9.76
C PHE A 84 -5.56 7.52 -10.32
N ALA A 85 -5.25 7.36 -11.64
CA ALA A 85 -3.98 7.85 -12.15
C ALA A 85 -3.95 9.32 -12.55
N THR A 86 -2.75 9.88 -12.41
CA THR A 86 -2.32 11.09 -13.12
C THR A 86 -1.56 10.70 -14.41
N SER A 87 -1.34 11.65 -15.33
CA SER A 87 -0.69 11.38 -16.62
C SER A 87 0.66 10.65 -16.54
N THR A 88 1.45 10.90 -15.51
CA THR A 88 2.77 10.28 -15.28
C THR A 88 2.70 8.81 -14.87
N ALA A 89 1.57 8.33 -14.36
CA ALA A 89 1.39 6.93 -13.98
C ALA A 89 1.43 5.98 -15.17
N GLN A 90 1.06 6.46 -16.37
CA GLN A 90 0.93 5.63 -17.58
C GLN A 90 2.26 4.99 -18.01
N THR A 91 3.38 5.73 -17.93
CA THR A 91 4.70 5.19 -18.28
C THR A 91 5.10 4.05 -17.34
N TRP A 92 4.98 4.24 -16.05
CA TRP A 92 5.30 3.20 -15.07
C TRP A 92 4.38 1.98 -15.20
N ALA A 93 3.10 2.21 -15.45
CA ALA A 93 2.12 1.16 -15.70
C ALA A 93 2.46 0.37 -16.96
N ALA A 94 2.83 1.03 -18.06
CA ALA A 94 3.25 0.35 -19.27
C ALA A 94 4.47 -0.54 -19.03
N VAL A 95 5.50 -0.05 -18.33
CA VAL A 95 6.68 -0.85 -17.96
C VAL A 95 6.28 -2.05 -17.09
N THR A 96 5.40 -1.84 -16.10
CA THR A 96 4.88 -2.92 -15.25
C THR A 96 4.22 -4.01 -16.07
N MET A 97 3.29 -3.64 -16.94
CA MET A 97 2.52 -4.60 -17.74
C MET A 97 3.40 -5.34 -18.77
N VAL A 98 4.24 -4.60 -19.50
CA VAL A 98 5.14 -5.19 -20.50
C VAL A 98 6.10 -6.18 -19.86
N THR A 99 6.72 -5.81 -18.72
CA THR A 99 7.69 -6.71 -18.07
C THR A 99 7.01 -7.89 -17.37
N ALA A 100 5.79 -7.76 -16.85
CA ALA A 100 5.00 -8.87 -16.33
C ALA A 100 4.65 -9.88 -17.42
N VAL A 101 4.17 -9.41 -18.56
CA VAL A 101 3.83 -10.25 -19.71
C VAL A 101 5.09 -10.91 -20.29
N ALA A 102 6.20 -10.17 -20.42
CA ALA A 102 7.47 -10.71 -20.86
C ALA A 102 8.01 -11.79 -19.90
N ALA A 103 7.89 -11.60 -18.60
CA ALA A 103 8.27 -12.59 -17.59
C ALA A 103 7.51 -13.91 -17.78
N ALA A 104 6.20 -13.83 -17.98
CA ALA A 104 5.36 -15.01 -18.21
C ALA A 104 5.64 -15.67 -19.57
N ALA A 105 5.77 -14.89 -20.63
CA ALA A 105 5.99 -15.39 -21.98
C ALA A 105 7.37 -16.04 -22.12
N ILE A 106 8.45 -15.34 -21.74
CA ILE A 106 9.83 -15.84 -21.85
C ILE A 106 10.06 -16.97 -20.86
N GLY A 107 9.65 -16.79 -19.59
CA GLY A 107 9.78 -17.83 -18.56
C GLY A 107 9.01 -19.09 -18.93
N GLY A 108 7.77 -18.95 -19.39
CA GLY A 108 6.93 -20.04 -19.85
C GLY A 108 7.49 -20.74 -21.09
N PHE A 109 7.95 -19.98 -22.09
CA PHE A 109 8.58 -20.52 -23.30
C PHE A 109 9.81 -21.37 -22.97
N LEU A 110 10.72 -20.85 -22.14
CA LEU A 110 11.93 -21.56 -21.72
C LEU A 110 11.58 -22.80 -20.89
N LEU A 111 10.60 -22.73 -20.01
CA LEU A 111 10.11 -23.85 -19.22
C LEU A 111 9.55 -24.96 -20.14
N LEU A 112 8.76 -24.62 -21.14
CA LEU A 112 8.20 -25.57 -22.10
C LEU A 112 9.29 -26.22 -22.96
N ASN A 113 10.34 -25.49 -23.30
CA ASN A 113 11.51 -25.96 -24.06
C ASN A 113 12.57 -26.66 -23.19
N LYS A 114 12.19 -27.17 -22.01
CA LYS A 114 13.04 -27.98 -21.12
C LYS A 114 14.25 -27.20 -20.53
N ALA A 115 14.17 -25.87 -20.48
CA ALA A 115 15.17 -24.99 -19.85
C ALA A 115 14.63 -24.35 -18.55
N PRO A 116 14.27 -25.15 -17.50
CA PRO A 116 13.56 -24.65 -16.32
C PRO A 116 14.37 -23.64 -15.51
N VAL A 117 15.68 -23.78 -15.43
CA VAL A 117 16.56 -22.84 -14.71
C VAL A 117 16.57 -21.49 -15.43
N ALA A 118 16.80 -21.49 -16.75
CA ALA A 118 16.78 -20.26 -17.54
C ALA A 118 15.40 -19.59 -17.48
N GLY A 119 14.32 -20.39 -17.55
CA GLY A 119 12.95 -19.89 -17.44
C GLY A 119 12.67 -19.23 -16.07
N LEU A 120 13.13 -19.85 -14.99
CA LEU A 120 13.00 -19.29 -13.64
C LEU A 120 13.81 -18.00 -13.49
N VAL A 121 15.06 -17.98 -13.95
CA VAL A 121 15.93 -16.78 -13.87
C VAL A 121 15.33 -15.62 -14.67
N ALA A 122 14.88 -15.88 -15.90
CA ALA A 122 14.25 -14.87 -16.74
C ALA A 122 12.96 -14.31 -16.11
N ALA A 123 12.09 -15.20 -15.59
CA ALA A 123 10.86 -14.81 -14.92
C ALA A 123 11.14 -13.99 -13.67
N LEU A 124 12.13 -14.35 -12.85
CA LEU A 124 12.51 -13.60 -11.66
C LEU A 124 13.11 -12.23 -12.02
N ALA A 125 14.03 -12.16 -12.98
CA ALA A 125 14.66 -10.90 -13.38
C ALA A 125 13.61 -9.89 -13.90
N LEU A 126 12.76 -10.32 -14.83
CA LEU A 126 11.68 -9.47 -15.35
C LEU A 126 10.60 -9.18 -14.29
N GLY A 127 10.32 -10.14 -13.41
CA GLY A 127 9.40 -9.96 -12.28
C GLY A 127 9.89 -8.88 -11.29
N ILE A 128 11.19 -8.82 -11.01
CA ILE A 128 11.79 -7.76 -10.18
C ILE A 128 11.60 -6.40 -10.84
N VAL A 129 11.86 -6.28 -12.14
CA VAL A 129 11.65 -5.03 -12.88
C VAL A 129 10.18 -4.64 -12.88
N SER A 130 9.26 -5.60 -13.11
CA SER A 130 7.82 -5.37 -13.05
C SER A 130 7.39 -4.87 -11.66
N HIS A 131 7.90 -5.46 -10.61
CA HIS A 131 7.58 -5.07 -9.23
C HIS A 131 8.10 -3.67 -8.87
N ALA A 132 9.32 -3.35 -9.31
CA ALA A 132 9.88 -2.00 -9.15
C ALA A 132 9.05 -0.95 -9.91
N ALA A 133 8.63 -1.27 -11.15
CA ALA A 133 7.78 -0.40 -11.95
C ALA A 133 6.36 -0.26 -11.35
N LEU A 134 5.79 -1.34 -10.82
CA LEU A 134 4.51 -1.31 -10.10
C LEU A 134 4.57 -0.38 -8.89
N SER A 135 5.67 -0.41 -8.13
CA SER A 135 5.90 0.52 -7.02
C SER A 135 5.95 1.98 -7.50
N GLY A 136 6.54 2.23 -8.68
CA GLY A 136 6.50 3.54 -9.35
C GLY A 136 5.09 3.95 -9.74
N THR A 137 4.29 3.02 -10.28
CA THR A 137 2.87 3.24 -10.62
C THR A 137 2.06 3.63 -9.41
N ILE A 138 2.14 2.85 -8.32
CA ILE A 138 1.37 3.08 -7.08
C ILE A 138 1.64 4.47 -6.50
N ARG A 139 2.89 4.94 -6.56
CA ARG A 139 3.26 6.29 -6.08
C ARG A 139 2.57 7.42 -6.84
N GLN A 140 2.12 7.17 -8.07
CA GLN A 140 1.42 8.15 -8.92
C GLN A 140 -0.10 8.08 -8.77
N LEU A 141 -0.64 7.13 -8.01
CA LEU A 141 -2.06 7.02 -7.71
C LEU A 141 -2.40 7.96 -6.53
N ARG A 142 -2.37 9.28 -6.80
CA ARG A 142 -2.53 10.31 -5.77
C ARG A 142 -3.75 10.14 -4.89
N PRO A 143 -4.96 9.79 -5.40
CA PRO A 143 -6.13 9.61 -4.55
C PRO A 143 -5.96 8.55 -3.45
N LEU A 144 -5.04 7.58 -3.63
CA LEU A 144 -4.73 6.56 -2.63
C LEU A 144 -3.67 7.01 -1.61
N ALA A 145 -2.98 8.12 -1.86
CA ALA A 145 -1.87 8.61 -1.05
C ALA A 145 -2.32 9.72 -0.07
N ILE A 146 -3.39 9.48 0.70
CA ILE A 146 -4.01 10.47 1.60
C ILE A 146 -3.03 10.96 2.67
N ALA A 147 -2.40 10.04 3.41
CA ALA A 147 -1.49 10.39 4.52
C ALA A 147 -0.28 11.25 4.07
N PRO A 148 0.42 10.96 2.95
CA PRO A 148 1.43 11.85 2.40
C PRO A 148 0.90 13.24 1.99
N GLN A 149 -0.32 13.33 1.46
CA GLN A 149 -0.93 14.61 1.09
C GLN A 149 -1.26 15.45 2.33
N LEU A 150 -1.90 14.87 3.35
CA LEU A 150 -2.14 15.53 4.64
C LEU A 150 -0.84 16.02 5.28
N THR A 151 0.20 15.19 5.25
CA THR A 151 1.52 15.55 5.76
C THR A 151 2.10 16.75 5.02
N ARG A 152 1.88 16.84 3.70
CA ARG A 152 2.31 18.01 2.91
C ARG A 152 1.56 19.26 3.33
N VAL A 153 0.23 19.21 3.44
CA VAL A 153 -0.59 20.34 3.92
C VAL A 153 -0.12 20.83 5.30
N LEU A 154 0.13 19.88 6.23
CA LEU A 154 0.67 20.20 7.56
C LEU A 154 2.04 20.89 7.49
N LYS A 155 2.94 20.43 6.60
CA LYS A 155 4.27 21.04 6.41
C LYS A 155 4.16 22.45 5.82
N ASP A 156 3.37 22.60 4.76
CA ASP A 156 3.19 23.89 4.07
C ASP A 156 2.57 24.94 5.01
N ALA A 157 1.75 24.50 5.96
CA ALA A 157 1.16 25.34 7.01
C ALA A 157 2.04 25.49 8.28
N ASN A 158 3.25 24.93 8.34
CA ASN A 158 4.10 24.86 9.54
C ASN A 158 3.43 24.22 10.76
N LEU A 159 2.54 23.26 10.53
CA LEU A 159 1.80 22.53 11.56
C LEU A 159 2.30 21.10 11.76
N HIS A 160 3.30 20.68 11.01
CA HIS A 160 3.79 19.30 11.07
C HIS A 160 4.59 19.05 12.35
N PRO A 161 4.23 18.04 13.20
CA PRO A 161 4.83 17.83 14.50
C PRO A 161 6.33 17.58 14.52
N ARG A 162 6.87 17.05 13.41
CA ARG A 162 8.31 16.70 13.30
C ARG A 162 9.13 17.71 12.52
N GLN A 163 8.51 18.64 11.81
CA GLN A 163 9.20 19.55 10.88
C GLN A 163 8.70 21.00 10.96
N GLY A 164 7.70 21.27 11.78
CA GLY A 164 7.16 22.61 11.97
C GLY A 164 7.74 23.30 13.20
N LEU A 165 7.34 24.55 13.38
CA LEU A 165 7.61 25.33 14.61
C LEU A 165 6.88 24.78 15.83
N THR A 166 6.04 23.77 15.66
CA THR A 166 5.26 23.15 16.72
C THR A 166 5.62 21.67 16.89
N THR A 167 5.85 21.29 18.11
CA THR A 167 5.96 19.88 18.53
C THR A 167 4.60 19.30 18.94
N SER A 168 3.52 20.08 18.83
CA SER A 168 2.19 19.70 19.28
C SER A 168 1.61 18.58 18.41
N PRO A 169 1.09 17.51 19.01
CA PRO A 169 0.49 16.42 18.29
C PRO A 169 -0.76 16.84 17.52
N VAL A 170 -0.93 16.29 16.33
CA VAL A 170 -2.13 16.51 15.48
C VAL A 170 -3.28 15.65 16.01
N ALA A 171 -4.49 16.18 16.04
CA ALA A 171 -5.71 15.41 16.22
C ALA A 171 -6.35 15.12 14.85
N ILE A 172 -6.90 13.92 14.67
CA ILE A 172 -7.57 13.51 13.44
C ILE A 172 -8.82 12.69 13.73
N THR A 173 -9.92 13.03 13.04
CA THR A 173 -11.17 12.25 13.14
C THR A 173 -11.19 11.18 12.05
N THR A 174 -11.88 10.09 12.31
CA THR A 174 -12.30 9.03 11.38
C THR A 174 -11.18 8.38 10.53
N PHE A 175 -10.23 9.11 9.99
CA PHE A 175 -9.13 8.57 9.18
C PHE A 175 -8.01 8.01 10.05
N HIS A 176 -8.21 6.78 10.56
CA HIS A 176 -7.32 6.13 11.53
C HIS A 176 -6.26 5.25 10.86
N GLU A 177 -5.62 5.74 9.82
CA GLU A 177 -4.62 4.97 9.06
C GLU A 177 -3.23 4.97 9.75
N PRO A 178 -2.62 3.79 9.94
CA PRO A 178 -1.29 3.68 10.54
C PRO A 178 -0.21 4.47 9.78
N SER A 179 -0.36 4.64 8.47
CA SER A 179 0.52 5.42 7.62
C SER A 179 0.58 6.89 8.04
N PHE A 180 -0.55 7.48 8.47
CA PHE A 180 -0.59 8.85 8.95
C PHE A 180 0.14 8.99 10.30
N VAL A 181 -0.11 8.07 11.23
CA VAL A 181 0.58 8.02 12.54
C VAL A 181 2.08 7.83 12.35
N PHE A 182 2.51 6.99 11.40
CA PHE A 182 3.92 6.80 11.08
C PHE A 182 4.59 8.11 10.63
N LEU A 183 3.91 8.91 9.82
CA LEU A 183 4.44 10.17 9.28
C LEU A 183 4.43 11.30 10.32
N THR A 184 3.38 11.40 11.15
CA THR A 184 3.19 12.50 12.10
C THR A 184 3.73 12.21 13.51
N GLY A 185 3.82 10.94 13.89
CA GLY A 185 4.39 10.51 15.17
C GLY A 185 3.37 9.84 16.10
N ARG A 186 3.89 9.10 17.07
CA ARG A 186 3.09 8.31 18.03
C ARG A 186 2.16 9.14 18.91
N ALA A 187 2.41 10.43 19.05
CA ALA A 187 1.58 11.36 19.82
C ALA A 187 0.34 11.84 19.02
N THR A 188 0.20 11.45 17.75
CA THR A 188 -0.99 11.73 16.94
C THR A 188 -2.22 11.21 17.66
N GLN A 189 -3.21 12.08 17.86
CA GLN A 189 -4.44 11.75 18.55
C GLN A 189 -5.51 11.32 17.55
N LEU A 190 -5.87 10.04 17.59
CA LEU A 190 -7.02 9.51 16.86
C LEU A 190 -8.26 9.76 17.73
N THR A 191 -9.21 10.56 17.26
CA THR A 191 -10.28 11.07 18.10
C THR A 191 -11.58 11.27 17.31
N ASP A 192 -12.61 11.74 18.00
CA ASP A 192 -13.89 12.18 17.44
C ASP A 192 -13.92 13.70 17.21
N ALA A 193 -15.06 14.20 16.76
CA ALA A 193 -15.28 15.63 16.49
C ALA A 193 -15.04 16.51 17.72
N GLU A 194 -15.44 16.05 18.92
CA GLU A 194 -15.27 16.79 20.17
C GLU A 194 -13.80 16.85 20.58
N GLY A 195 -13.07 15.74 20.47
CA GLY A 195 -11.64 15.72 20.76
C GLY A 195 -10.83 16.55 19.77
N ALA A 196 -11.24 16.62 18.50
CA ALA A 196 -10.63 17.52 17.52
C ALA A 196 -10.85 18.99 17.86
N ALA A 197 -12.06 19.36 18.32
CA ALA A 197 -12.35 20.73 18.80
C ALA A 197 -11.54 21.08 20.05
N ARG A 198 -11.41 20.16 21.00
CA ARG A 198 -10.54 20.34 22.19
C ARG A 198 -9.07 20.52 21.79
N ALA A 199 -8.59 19.77 20.81
CA ALA A 199 -7.23 19.94 20.32
C ALA A 199 -6.99 21.34 19.76
N LEU A 200 -7.95 21.90 19.02
CA LEU A 200 -7.86 23.30 18.58
C LEU A 200 -7.85 24.31 19.73
N ALA A 201 -8.69 24.11 20.76
CA ALA A 201 -8.72 24.95 21.94
C ALA A 201 -7.39 24.92 22.72
N GLU A 202 -6.69 23.77 22.68
CA GLU A 202 -5.34 23.60 23.24
C GLU A 202 -4.20 24.11 22.35
N GLY A 203 -4.52 24.78 21.24
CA GLY A 203 -3.52 25.32 20.29
C GLY A 203 -2.88 24.26 19.40
N ARG A 204 -3.52 23.10 19.21
CA ARG A 204 -3.06 22.00 18.37
C ARG A 204 -3.81 21.95 17.03
N PRO A 205 -3.16 21.51 15.95
CA PRO A 205 -3.84 21.32 14.67
C PRO A 205 -4.84 20.15 14.74
N ALA A 206 -5.96 20.30 14.02
CA ALA A 206 -6.98 19.27 13.89
C ALA A 206 -7.24 18.96 12.42
N ILE A 207 -7.49 17.70 12.11
CA ILE A 207 -7.91 17.23 10.80
C ILE A 207 -9.29 16.59 10.96
N VAL A 208 -10.25 17.09 10.21
CA VAL A 208 -11.66 16.71 10.36
C VAL A 208 -12.17 16.15 9.05
N GLU A 209 -12.75 14.97 9.09
CA GLU A 209 -13.42 14.36 7.95
C GLU A 209 -14.79 15.00 7.73
N ALA A 210 -15.21 15.13 6.47
CA ALA A 210 -16.42 15.86 6.11
C ALA A 210 -17.68 15.38 6.83
N ARG A 211 -17.80 14.08 7.12
CA ARG A 211 -18.93 13.51 7.89
C ARG A 211 -18.97 13.98 9.34
N ASP A 212 -17.83 14.39 9.89
CA ASP A 212 -17.70 14.88 11.27
C ASP A 212 -17.77 16.42 11.35
N ALA A 213 -17.84 17.12 10.21
CA ALA A 213 -17.69 18.59 10.12
C ALA A 213 -18.74 19.33 10.93
N GLU A 214 -20.00 18.90 10.90
CA GLU A 214 -21.08 19.55 11.64
C GLU A 214 -20.91 19.36 13.16
N ALA A 215 -20.65 18.15 13.60
CA ALA A 215 -20.41 17.84 15.01
C ALA A 215 -19.18 18.59 15.54
N PHE A 216 -18.12 18.68 14.74
CA PHE A 216 -16.92 19.45 15.05
C PHE A 216 -17.22 20.95 15.18
N ALA A 217 -17.98 21.54 14.23
CA ALA A 217 -18.35 22.95 14.28
C ALA A 217 -19.17 23.28 15.55
N GLN A 218 -20.12 22.43 15.91
CA GLN A 218 -20.90 22.57 17.15
C GLN A 218 -20.03 22.47 18.41
N ALA A 219 -19.09 21.51 18.45
CA ALA A 219 -18.17 21.35 19.55
C ALA A 219 -17.20 22.54 19.68
N ALA A 220 -16.66 23.03 18.57
CA ALA A 220 -15.79 24.21 18.52
C ALA A 220 -16.51 25.47 19.01
N ALA A 221 -17.78 25.66 18.58
CA ALA A 221 -18.60 26.78 19.05
C ALA A 221 -18.85 26.73 20.57
N ARG A 222 -19.14 25.54 21.14
CA ARG A 222 -19.28 25.37 22.60
C ARG A 222 -18.01 25.71 23.38
N LEU A 223 -16.84 25.45 22.80
CA LEU A 223 -15.54 25.77 23.39
C LEU A 223 -15.07 27.20 23.09
N GLY A 224 -15.83 28.00 22.32
CA GLY A 224 -15.45 29.35 21.91
C GLY A 224 -14.19 29.39 21.04
N VAL A 225 -13.87 28.31 20.32
CA VAL A 225 -12.68 28.22 19.48
C VAL A 225 -13.06 28.25 18.00
N THR A 226 -12.27 28.98 17.21
CA THR A 226 -12.43 29.01 15.73
C THR A 226 -11.13 28.56 15.09
N GLY A 227 -11.17 27.43 14.41
CA GLY A 227 -10.06 26.94 13.59
C GLY A 227 -10.08 27.58 12.20
N ARG A 228 -8.91 27.84 11.64
CA ARG A 228 -8.78 28.30 10.27
C ARG A 228 -8.46 27.11 9.37
N ALA A 229 -9.30 26.81 8.38
CA ALA A 229 -9.01 25.81 7.37
C ALA A 229 -7.76 26.26 6.55
N VAL A 230 -6.76 25.38 6.45
CA VAL A 230 -5.48 25.65 5.79
C VAL A 230 -5.25 24.77 4.57
N GLY A 231 -6.08 23.75 4.37
CA GLY A 231 -6.07 22.91 3.19
C GLY A 231 -7.03 21.73 3.34
N GLU A 232 -7.34 21.15 2.20
CA GLU A 232 -8.22 20.00 2.07
C GLU A 232 -7.51 18.88 1.30
N VAL A 233 -7.81 17.65 1.67
CA VAL A 233 -7.31 16.45 1.00
C VAL A 233 -8.47 15.51 0.76
N SER A 234 -8.76 15.26 -0.50
CA SER A 234 -9.73 14.24 -0.91
C SER A 234 -9.01 13.03 -1.46
N GLY A 235 -9.52 11.86 -1.16
CA GLY A 235 -8.94 10.61 -1.66
C GLY A 235 -9.81 9.41 -1.37
N HIS A 236 -9.32 8.25 -1.83
CA HIS A 236 -9.96 6.96 -1.63
C HIS A 236 -9.21 6.15 -0.59
N ASN A 237 -9.86 5.83 0.52
CA ASN A 237 -9.28 5.00 1.57
C ASN A 237 -9.35 3.53 1.13
N TYR A 238 -8.24 3.00 0.66
CA TYR A 238 -8.16 1.61 0.18
C TYR A 238 -8.37 0.55 1.28
N SER A 239 -8.29 0.93 2.57
CA SER A 239 -8.51 0.00 3.69
C SER A 239 -9.99 -0.23 3.95
N THR A 240 -10.84 0.79 3.77
CA THR A 240 -12.29 0.72 3.99
C THR A 240 -13.09 0.70 2.70
N GLY A 241 -12.51 1.17 1.59
CA GLY A 241 -13.19 1.34 0.30
C GLY A 241 -13.99 2.62 0.18
N ASP A 242 -13.87 3.55 1.14
CA ASP A 242 -14.65 4.80 1.17
C ASP A 242 -13.86 5.97 0.55
N ASP A 243 -14.58 6.89 -0.07
CA ASP A 243 -14.06 8.21 -0.37
C ASP A 243 -14.07 9.07 0.89
N VAL A 244 -12.98 9.78 1.12
CA VAL A 244 -12.80 10.65 2.29
C VAL A 244 -12.43 12.07 1.84
N ASN A 245 -12.93 13.05 2.58
CA ASN A 245 -12.57 14.45 2.41
C ASN A 245 -12.17 15.03 3.77
N LEU A 246 -10.92 15.40 3.90
CA LEU A 246 -10.28 15.77 5.14
C LEU A 246 -9.83 17.22 5.09
N THR A 247 -10.38 18.05 5.99
CA THR A 247 -9.99 19.45 6.14
C THR A 247 -9.01 19.61 7.29
N VAL A 248 -7.89 20.26 7.01
CA VAL A 248 -6.85 20.57 8.02
C VAL A 248 -7.13 21.95 8.61
N TYR A 249 -7.26 22.02 9.93
CA TYR A 249 -7.49 23.25 10.68
C TYR A 249 -6.25 23.63 11.49
N ALA A 250 -5.84 24.91 11.34
CA ALA A 250 -4.86 25.53 12.21
C ALA A 250 -5.56 26.11 13.47
N PRO A 251 -4.92 26.03 14.65
CA PRO A 251 -5.44 26.65 15.85
C PRO A 251 -5.43 28.18 15.76
N PRO A 252 -6.27 28.89 16.54
CA PRO A 252 -6.32 30.35 16.55
C PRO A 252 -4.99 30.97 16.99
N GLY A 253 -4.69 32.17 16.51
CA GLY A 253 -3.48 32.93 16.88
C GLY A 253 -2.18 32.45 16.22
N ARG A 254 -2.22 31.46 15.36
CA ARG A 254 -1.04 31.00 14.61
C ARG A 254 -0.98 31.64 13.23
N GLU A 255 0.08 32.41 13.01
CA GLU A 255 0.40 32.92 11.66
C GLU A 255 0.82 31.73 10.78
N VAL A 256 -0.02 31.38 9.83
CA VAL A 256 0.33 30.43 8.77
C VAL A 256 0.98 31.24 7.68
N ILE A 257 2.29 31.09 7.52
CA ILE A 257 2.98 31.67 6.36
C ILE A 257 2.50 30.87 5.15
N PRO A 258 1.84 31.51 4.15
CA PRO A 258 1.43 30.81 2.94
C PRO A 258 2.68 30.22 2.28
N GLY A 259 2.67 28.91 2.08
CA GLY A 259 3.71 28.28 1.27
C GLY A 259 3.73 28.88 -0.14
N PRO A 260 4.87 28.86 -0.84
CA PRO A 260 4.94 29.39 -2.20
C PRO A 260 3.90 28.70 -3.07
N ALA A 261 3.06 29.50 -3.72
CA ALA A 261 2.09 29.04 -4.72
C ALA A 261 2.84 28.25 -5.80
N ARG A 262 2.48 26.97 -5.99
CA ARG A 262 3.04 26.10 -7.05
C ARG A 262 2.01 25.84 -8.12
#